data_3b264d510043c021d601f461264bb306
#
_entry.id   3b264d510043c021d601f461264bb306
#
_cell.length_a   1.000
_cell.length_b   1.000
_cell.length_c   1.000
_cell.angle_alpha   90.00
_cell.angle_beta   90.00
_cell.angle_gamma   90.00
#
_symmetry.space_group_name_H-M   'P 1'
#
loop_
_entity.id
_entity.type
_entity.pdbx_description
1 polymer ?
#
loop_
_entity_poly.entity_id
_entity_poly.type
_entity_poly.pdbx_seq_one_letter_code
_entity_poly.pdbx_strand_id
1 'polypeptide(L)'
;MNLKQKLVKYLAENAKYTVNQLASMTGADETAVAAAIKELEDDRVILKYAAVINESEESGVDALIEVKVTPQKLKGFDALAEELSAFTEVKSLYLMSGGFDLAVMIHGDGLSEIARFVSEKLSLIDGVTGVATHFILKKYK
;
A
#
# COMPACT_ATOMS: atom_id res chain seq x y z
N MET A 1 -20.83 -15.62 4.88
CA MET A 1 -20.09 -14.36 5.09
C MET A 1 -20.77 -13.53 6.17
N ASN A 2 -20.02 -13.08 7.14
CA ASN A 2 -20.52 -12.13 8.15
C ASN A 2 -20.52 -10.70 7.58
N LEU A 3 -21.07 -9.74 8.35
CA LEU A 3 -21.19 -8.34 7.91
C LEU A 3 -19.83 -7.73 7.53
N LYS A 4 -18.79 -7.90 8.37
CA LYS A 4 -17.46 -7.36 8.10
C LYS A 4 -16.86 -7.91 6.80
N GLN A 5 -17.00 -9.19 6.54
CA GLN A 5 -16.51 -9.82 5.30
C GLN A 5 -17.22 -9.27 4.06
N LYS A 6 -18.55 -9.05 4.15
CA LYS A 6 -19.33 -8.43 3.07
C LYS A 6 -18.85 -6.99 2.83
N LEU A 7 -18.65 -6.21 3.89
CA LEU A 7 -18.20 -4.83 3.79
C LEU A 7 -16.80 -4.72 3.15
N VAL A 8 -15.87 -5.56 3.57
CA VAL A 8 -14.53 -5.61 2.95
C VAL A 8 -14.63 -5.90 1.46
N LYS A 9 -15.46 -6.87 1.07
CA LYS A 9 -15.67 -7.20 -0.34
C LYS A 9 -16.21 -6.01 -1.13
N TYR A 10 -17.27 -5.38 -0.67
CA TYR A 10 -17.89 -4.25 -1.38
C TYR A 10 -16.97 -3.03 -1.42
N LEU A 11 -16.32 -2.69 -0.31
CA LEU A 11 -15.42 -1.55 -0.25
C LEU A 11 -14.14 -1.76 -1.08
N ALA A 12 -13.70 -3.00 -1.24
CA ALA A 12 -12.59 -3.33 -2.15
C ALA A 12 -12.97 -3.15 -3.63
N GLU A 13 -14.25 -3.33 -3.98
CA GLU A 13 -14.75 -3.06 -5.33
C GLU A 13 -14.97 -1.56 -5.57
N ASN A 14 -15.57 -0.88 -4.61
CA ASN A 14 -15.85 0.55 -4.69
C ASN A 14 -15.87 1.20 -3.29
N ALA A 15 -14.78 1.88 -2.97
CA ALA A 15 -14.63 2.58 -1.69
C ALA A 15 -15.58 3.78 -1.51
N LYS A 16 -16.32 4.19 -2.54
CA LYS A 16 -17.26 5.32 -2.48
C LYS A 16 -18.68 4.94 -2.07
N TYR A 17 -18.97 3.67 -1.84
CA TYR A 17 -20.26 3.28 -1.31
C TYR A 17 -20.54 3.96 0.03
N THR A 18 -21.71 4.59 0.14
CA THR A 18 -22.18 5.23 1.37
C THR A 18 -22.64 4.17 2.37
N VAL A 19 -22.70 4.56 3.64
CA VAL A 19 -23.24 3.68 4.70
C VAL A 19 -24.66 3.23 4.36
N ASN A 20 -25.50 4.11 3.83
CA ASN A 20 -26.86 3.79 3.39
C ASN A 20 -26.85 2.73 2.27
N GLN A 21 -26.01 2.88 1.27
CA GLN A 21 -25.89 1.91 0.19
C GLN A 21 -25.41 0.54 0.72
N LEU A 22 -24.40 0.54 1.57
CA LEU A 22 -23.86 -0.68 2.17
C LEU A 22 -24.90 -1.37 3.10
N ALA A 23 -25.69 -0.61 3.82
CA ALA A 23 -26.80 -1.14 4.62
C ALA A 23 -27.81 -1.88 3.73
N SER A 24 -28.22 -1.25 2.63
CA SER A 24 -29.13 -1.88 1.66
C SER A 24 -28.54 -3.15 1.03
N MET A 25 -27.25 -3.12 0.68
CA MET A 25 -26.57 -4.25 0.03
C MET A 25 -26.30 -5.42 0.98
N THR A 26 -26.12 -5.16 2.26
CA THR A 26 -25.81 -6.19 3.27
C THR A 26 -27.04 -6.70 4.00
N GLY A 27 -28.12 -5.93 4.01
CA GLY A 27 -29.32 -6.20 4.80
C GLY A 27 -29.15 -5.83 6.29
N ALA A 28 -28.11 -5.09 6.64
CA ALA A 28 -27.88 -4.59 8.00
C ALA A 28 -28.36 -3.14 8.14
N ASP A 29 -28.59 -2.67 9.36
CA ASP A 29 -28.91 -1.27 9.57
C ASP A 29 -27.66 -0.36 9.47
N GLU A 30 -27.87 0.91 9.22
CA GLU A 30 -26.81 1.89 9.03
C GLU A 30 -25.89 2.02 10.24
N THR A 31 -26.43 1.92 11.45
CA THR A 31 -25.63 1.98 12.69
C THR A 31 -24.67 0.80 12.78
N ALA A 32 -25.14 -0.41 12.48
CA ALA A 32 -24.31 -1.60 12.47
C ALA A 32 -23.22 -1.54 11.38
N VAL A 33 -23.57 -1.03 10.19
CA VAL A 33 -22.61 -0.84 9.09
C VAL A 33 -21.54 0.16 9.47
N ALA A 34 -21.89 1.33 9.98
CA ALA A 34 -20.95 2.35 10.40
C ALA A 34 -20.00 1.85 11.51
N ALA A 35 -20.53 1.15 12.51
CA ALA A 35 -19.73 0.55 13.57
C ALA A 35 -18.76 -0.51 13.04
N ALA A 36 -19.20 -1.36 12.13
CA ALA A 36 -18.37 -2.40 11.54
C ALA A 36 -17.25 -1.83 10.68
N ILE A 37 -17.51 -0.75 9.93
CA ILE A 37 -16.47 -0.04 9.15
C ILE A 37 -15.42 0.55 10.08
N LYS A 38 -15.85 1.22 11.15
CA LYS A 38 -14.93 1.78 12.14
C LYS A 38 -14.04 0.70 12.76
N GLU A 39 -14.60 -0.43 13.12
CA GLU A 39 -13.81 -1.56 13.64
C GLU A 39 -12.79 -2.08 12.60
N LEU A 40 -13.18 -2.17 11.32
CA LEU A 40 -12.27 -2.59 10.25
C LEU A 40 -11.11 -1.61 10.05
N GLU A 41 -11.34 -0.32 10.25
CA GLU A 41 -10.31 0.71 10.22
C GLU A 41 -9.40 0.64 11.45
N ASP A 42 -9.99 0.55 12.64
CA ASP A 42 -9.26 0.48 13.91
C ASP A 42 -8.39 -0.79 14.00
N ASP A 43 -8.92 -1.92 13.52
CA ASP A 43 -8.20 -3.21 13.45
C ASP A 43 -7.20 -3.26 12.29
N ARG A 44 -7.07 -2.20 11.50
CA ARG A 44 -6.19 -2.10 10.32
C ARG A 44 -6.45 -3.17 9.27
N VAL A 45 -7.67 -3.67 9.17
CA VAL A 45 -8.12 -4.48 8.04
C VAL A 45 -8.29 -3.59 6.80
N ILE A 46 -8.85 -2.38 6.98
CA ILE A 46 -8.82 -1.32 5.99
C ILE A 46 -7.66 -0.39 6.34
N LEU A 47 -6.66 -0.36 5.47
CA LEU A 47 -5.46 0.44 5.70
C LEU A 47 -5.64 1.89 5.26
N LYS A 48 -6.34 2.12 4.17
CA LYS A 48 -6.61 3.43 3.57
C LYS A 48 -7.67 3.33 2.49
N TYR A 49 -8.21 4.47 2.10
CA TYR A 49 -9.03 4.63 0.90
C TYR A 49 -8.23 5.42 -0.12
N ALA A 50 -8.17 4.95 -1.36
CA ALA A 50 -7.42 5.61 -2.41
C ALA A 50 -8.12 5.47 -3.76
N ALA A 51 -8.02 6.50 -4.59
CA ALA A 51 -8.43 6.42 -5.97
C ALA A 51 -7.34 5.78 -6.83
N VAL A 52 -7.76 4.99 -7.80
CA VAL A 52 -6.88 4.52 -8.87
C VAL A 52 -6.98 5.53 -10.01
N ILE A 53 -5.88 6.18 -10.33
CA ILE A 53 -5.84 7.28 -11.30
C ILE A 53 -5.31 6.79 -12.64
N ASN A 54 -5.87 7.33 -13.72
CA ASN A 54 -5.32 7.13 -15.05
C ASN A 54 -3.98 7.87 -15.16
N GLU A 55 -2.94 7.19 -15.58
CA GLU A 55 -1.57 7.75 -15.69
C GLU A 55 -1.49 9.00 -16.56
N SER A 56 -2.34 9.14 -17.57
CA SER A 56 -2.37 10.33 -18.42
C SER A 56 -2.73 11.62 -17.68
N GLU A 57 -3.39 11.49 -16.52
CA GLU A 57 -3.88 12.61 -15.72
C GLU A 57 -3.03 12.82 -14.44
N GLU A 58 -2.23 11.85 -14.06
CA GLU A 58 -1.32 11.95 -12.91
C GLU A 58 0.05 12.43 -13.38
N SER A 59 0.54 13.49 -12.77
CA SER A 59 1.91 13.96 -13.01
C SER A 59 2.91 13.08 -12.26
N GLY A 60 4.08 12.90 -12.85
CA GLY A 60 5.17 12.15 -12.21
C GLY A 60 5.32 10.72 -12.73
N VAL A 61 6.06 9.94 -11.98
CA VAL A 61 6.45 8.57 -12.34
C VAL A 61 6.27 7.64 -11.15
N ASP A 62 5.70 6.48 -11.42
CA ASP A 62 5.65 5.38 -10.46
C ASP A 62 6.81 4.41 -10.68
N ALA A 63 7.32 3.85 -9.61
CA ALA A 63 8.33 2.82 -9.66
C ALA A 63 8.03 1.70 -8.68
N LEU A 64 8.35 0.49 -9.09
CA LEU A 64 8.45 -0.69 -8.23
C LEU A 64 9.91 -0.93 -7.91
N ILE A 65 10.24 -0.96 -6.63
CA ILE A 65 11.60 -1.25 -6.18
C ILE A 65 11.60 -2.60 -5.50
N GLU A 66 12.39 -3.53 -6.04
CA GLU A 66 12.70 -4.80 -5.39
C GLU A 66 13.81 -4.57 -4.36
N VAL A 67 13.58 -4.99 -3.14
CA VAL A 67 14.54 -4.82 -2.05
C VAL A 67 14.90 -6.18 -1.46
N LYS A 68 16.20 -6.46 -1.42
CA LYS A 68 16.76 -7.58 -0.68
C LYS A 68 17.25 -7.10 0.67
N VAL A 69 16.88 -7.81 1.71
CA VAL A 69 17.26 -7.45 3.06
C VAL A 69 17.80 -8.66 3.82
N THR A 70 18.71 -8.38 4.76
CA THR A 70 19.08 -9.32 5.81
C THR A 70 18.40 -8.86 7.09
N PRO A 71 17.43 -9.63 7.63
CA PRO A 71 16.73 -9.21 8.84
C PRO A 71 17.73 -9.07 10.00
N GLN A 72 17.62 -7.99 10.73
CA GLN A 72 18.35 -7.83 11.98
C GLN A 72 17.83 -8.89 12.97
N LYS A 73 18.74 -9.53 13.72
CA LYS A 73 18.40 -10.62 14.66
C LYS A 73 17.29 -10.30 15.65
N LEU A 74 17.11 -9.02 16.02
CA LEU A 74 16.13 -8.55 17.01
C LEU A 74 14.95 -7.80 16.41
N LYS A 75 15.03 -7.35 15.14
CA LYS A 75 14.00 -6.48 14.54
C LYS A 75 13.13 -7.18 13.49
N GLY A 76 13.67 -8.15 12.75
CA GLY A 76 12.93 -8.83 11.71
C GLY A 76 12.46 -7.91 10.57
N PHE A 77 11.53 -8.42 9.74
CA PHE A 77 10.98 -7.66 8.61
C PHE A 77 9.98 -6.58 9.03
N ASP A 78 9.25 -6.77 10.12
CA ASP A 78 8.19 -5.83 10.52
C ASP A 78 8.75 -4.47 10.92
N ALA A 79 9.87 -4.44 11.65
CA ALA A 79 10.52 -3.18 12.03
C ALA A 79 11.07 -2.43 10.80
N LEU A 80 11.64 -3.15 9.85
CA LEU A 80 12.14 -2.57 8.61
C LEU A 80 10.98 -2.05 7.74
N ALA A 81 9.89 -2.78 7.66
CA ALA A 81 8.69 -2.36 6.95
C ALA A 81 8.08 -1.10 7.57
N GLU A 82 8.06 -1.00 8.90
CA GLU A 82 7.60 0.20 9.59
C GLU A 82 8.48 1.42 9.27
N GLU A 83 9.80 1.25 9.28
CA GLU A 83 10.75 2.30 8.91
C GLU A 83 10.55 2.76 7.47
N LEU A 84 10.43 1.83 6.53
CA LEU A 84 10.18 2.14 5.11
C LEU A 84 8.82 2.81 4.88
N SER A 85 7.79 2.37 5.59
CA SER A 85 6.45 2.93 5.47
C SER A 85 6.36 4.38 5.97
N ALA A 86 7.31 4.83 6.78
CA ALA A 86 7.36 6.21 7.27
C ALA A 86 7.79 7.21 6.21
N PHE A 87 8.44 6.79 5.14
CA PHE A 87 8.79 7.69 4.04
C PHE A 87 7.55 8.10 3.23
N THR A 88 7.41 9.39 2.99
CA THR A 88 6.25 9.93 2.26
C THR A 88 6.21 9.49 0.79
N GLU A 89 7.35 9.17 0.20
CA GLU A 89 7.47 8.67 -1.17
C GLU A 89 6.87 7.27 -1.33
N VAL A 90 6.81 6.49 -0.25
CA VAL A 90 6.30 5.10 -0.27
C VAL A 90 4.78 5.10 -0.32
N LYS A 91 4.23 4.55 -1.39
CA LYS A 91 2.78 4.41 -1.60
C LYS A 91 2.26 3.08 -1.09
N SER A 92 3.00 2.02 -1.32
CA SER A 92 2.65 0.65 -0.89
C SER A 92 3.91 -0.12 -0.60
N LEU A 93 3.81 -1.06 0.32
CA LEU A 93 4.93 -1.91 0.73
C LEU A 93 4.41 -3.33 0.97
N TYR A 94 5.08 -4.31 0.37
CA TYR A 94 4.71 -5.71 0.46
C TYR A 94 5.90 -6.56 0.86
N LEU A 95 5.66 -7.52 1.76
CA LEU A 95 6.59 -8.63 1.98
C LEU A 95 6.33 -9.69 0.90
N MET A 96 7.39 -10.08 0.21
CA MET A 96 7.31 -10.97 -0.95
C MET A 96 7.99 -12.30 -0.67
N SER A 97 7.51 -13.34 -1.31
CA SER A 97 8.24 -14.60 -1.47
C SER A 97 8.92 -14.60 -2.84
N GLY A 98 10.11 -15.21 -2.94
CA GLY A 98 10.83 -15.34 -4.20
C GLY A 98 12.22 -14.70 -4.17
N GLY A 99 12.63 -14.10 -5.28
CA GLY A 99 13.99 -13.60 -5.48
C GLY A 99 14.36 -12.35 -4.71
N PHE A 100 13.41 -11.67 -4.10
CA PHE A 100 13.60 -10.49 -3.24
C PHE A 100 12.60 -10.48 -2.09
N ASP A 101 12.82 -9.65 -1.10
CA ASP A 101 12.09 -9.73 0.16
C ASP A 101 10.96 -8.70 0.28
N LEU A 102 11.18 -7.48 -0.21
CA LEU A 102 10.20 -6.40 -0.15
C LEU A 102 9.97 -5.80 -1.52
N ALA A 103 8.71 -5.52 -1.84
CA ALA A 103 8.30 -4.73 -2.99
C ALA A 103 7.83 -3.36 -2.49
N VAL A 104 8.52 -2.31 -2.93
CA VAL A 104 8.23 -0.93 -2.53
C VAL A 104 7.70 -0.17 -3.74
N MET A 105 6.45 0.28 -3.66
CA MET A 105 5.85 1.14 -4.68
C MET A 105 6.05 2.59 -4.26
N ILE A 106 6.69 3.38 -5.12
CA ILE A 106 6.92 4.81 -4.88
C ILE A 106 6.40 5.65 -6.04
N HIS A 107 6.11 6.90 -5.74
CA HIS A 107 5.76 7.92 -6.72
C HIS A 107 6.71 9.12 -6.54
N GLY A 108 7.18 9.67 -7.64
CA GLY A 108 8.03 10.85 -7.65
C GLY A 108 7.73 11.74 -8.86
N ASP A 109 8.21 12.98 -8.82
CA ASP A 109 7.98 13.95 -9.90
C ASP A 109 8.70 13.57 -11.19
N GLY A 110 9.75 12.75 -11.08
CA GLY A 110 10.53 12.29 -12.23
C GLY A 110 11.52 11.19 -11.87
N LEU A 111 12.23 10.69 -12.86
CA LEU A 111 13.23 9.62 -12.70
C LEU A 111 14.33 10.00 -11.71
N SER A 112 14.79 11.26 -11.75
CA SER A 112 15.85 11.75 -10.87
C SER A 112 15.45 11.73 -9.40
N GLU A 113 14.22 12.09 -9.08
CA GLU A 113 13.72 12.07 -7.71
C GLU A 113 13.65 10.64 -7.16
N ILE A 114 13.17 9.70 -7.98
CA ILE A 114 13.13 8.27 -7.62
C ILE A 114 14.55 7.73 -7.40
N ALA A 115 15.47 8.03 -8.30
CA ALA A 115 16.88 7.61 -8.18
C ALA A 115 17.52 8.18 -6.91
N ARG A 116 17.22 9.43 -6.57
CA ARG A 116 17.69 10.06 -5.35
C ARG A 116 17.12 9.40 -4.10
N PHE A 117 15.83 9.09 -4.08
CA PHE A 117 15.21 8.36 -2.99
C PHE A 117 15.91 7.02 -2.74
N VAL A 118 16.18 6.27 -3.81
CA VAL A 118 16.87 4.98 -3.71
C VAL A 118 18.28 5.15 -3.15
N SER A 119 19.06 6.05 -3.69
CA SER A 119 20.48 6.23 -3.31
C SER A 119 20.68 6.91 -1.95
N GLU A 120 19.84 7.89 -1.62
CA GLU A 120 20.01 8.71 -0.41
C GLU A 120 19.22 8.21 0.80
N LYS A 121 18.15 7.44 0.59
CA LYS A 121 17.29 6.96 1.67
C LYS A 121 17.23 5.43 1.74
N LEU A 122 16.75 4.79 0.70
CA LEU A 122 16.47 3.35 0.71
C LEU A 122 17.74 2.50 0.87
N SER A 123 18.77 2.79 0.10
CA SER A 123 20.02 2.02 0.11
C SER A 123 20.85 2.21 1.39
N LEU A 124 20.55 3.23 2.18
CA LEU A 124 21.25 3.55 3.44
C LEU A 124 20.60 2.87 4.65
N ILE A 125 19.46 2.22 4.50
CA ILE A 125 18.79 1.53 5.60
C ILE A 125 19.57 0.28 5.96
N ASP A 126 19.82 0.09 7.26
CA ASP A 126 20.49 -1.08 7.77
C ASP A 126 19.72 -2.36 7.41
N GLY A 127 20.43 -3.34 6.89
CA GLY A 127 19.86 -4.60 6.47
C GLY A 127 19.50 -4.65 4.98
N VAL A 128 19.45 -3.53 4.28
CA VAL A 128 19.26 -3.51 2.82
C VAL A 128 20.56 -3.94 2.14
N THR A 129 20.52 -5.06 1.43
CA THR A 129 21.68 -5.65 0.76
C THR A 129 21.68 -5.46 -0.75
N GLY A 130 20.52 -5.14 -1.33
CA GLY A 130 20.39 -4.89 -2.74
C GLY A 130 19.05 -4.28 -3.11
N VAL A 131 19.05 -3.48 -4.15
CA VAL A 131 17.85 -2.85 -4.71
C VAL A 131 17.86 -2.95 -6.23
N ALA A 132 16.67 -3.11 -6.82
CA ALA A 132 16.47 -3.02 -8.25
C ALA A 132 15.24 -2.15 -8.51
N THR A 133 15.42 -1.06 -9.25
CA THR A 133 14.36 -0.11 -9.54
C THR A 133 13.76 -0.39 -10.91
N HIS A 134 12.44 -0.54 -10.95
CA HIS A 134 11.67 -0.72 -12.18
C HIS A 134 10.70 0.45 -12.33
N PHE A 135 10.88 1.24 -13.37
CA PHE A 135 9.95 2.32 -13.67
C PHE A 135 8.72 1.78 -14.38
N ILE A 136 7.54 2.19 -13.94
CA ILE A 136 6.28 1.82 -14.61
C ILE A 136 6.11 2.74 -15.82
N LEU A 137 6.13 2.15 -16.99
CA LEU A 137 6.03 2.89 -18.25
C LEU A 137 4.59 3.15 -18.67
N LYS A 138 3.69 2.21 -18.37
CA LYS A 138 2.27 2.32 -18.70
C LYS A 138 1.44 1.39 -17.84
N LYS A 139 0.30 1.88 -17.41
CA LYS A 139 -0.70 1.11 -16.70
C LYS A 139 -1.84 0.74 -17.65
N TYR A 140 -2.13 -0.55 -17.80
CA TYR A 140 -3.20 -1.02 -18.68
C TYR A 140 -4.53 -1.25 -17.94
N LYS A 141 -4.47 -1.47 -16.61
CA LYS A 141 -5.66 -1.70 -15.80
C LYS A 141 -5.44 -1.31 -14.36
#